data_46d601b2b431dc04bb775558a2347c52
#
_entry.id   46d601b2b431dc04bb775558a2347c52
#
_cell.length_a   1.000
_cell.length_b   1.000
_cell.length_c   1.000
_cell.angle_alpha   90.00
_cell.angle_beta   90.00
_cell.angle_gamma   90.00
#
_symmetry.space_group_name_H-M   'P 1'
#
loop_
_entity.id
_entity.type
_entity.pdbx_description
1 polymer ?
#
loop_
_entity_poly.entity_id
_entity_poly.type
_entity_poly.pdbx_seq_one_letter_code
_entity_poly.pdbx_strand_id
1 'polypeptide(L)'
;MAHSAWADTMRCGNRLIMRGESMAAVSAYCGRPALVQRAFKVSTTTVRVGGRQVSQSHSVGAEIPVDTWTYNRGPGKLMMSIRFVDGKVAAVRTLHEYGY
;
A
#
# COMPACT_ATOMS: atom_id res chain seq x y z
N MET A 1 -18.46 -2.41 -16.19
CA MET A 1 -18.06 -1.83 -14.90
C MET A 1 -16.57 -1.56 -14.90
N ALA A 2 -16.20 -0.33 -14.64
CA ALA A 2 -14.79 0.02 -14.49
C ALA A 2 -14.34 -0.41 -13.10
N HIS A 3 -13.38 -1.30 -13.04
CA HIS A 3 -12.73 -1.63 -11.78
C HIS A 3 -11.56 -0.70 -11.54
N SER A 4 -11.52 -0.06 -10.39
CA SER A 4 -10.32 0.61 -9.96
C SER A 4 -9.22 -0.43 -9.77
N ALA A 5 -8.02 -0.20 -10.30
CA ALA A 5 -6.90 -1.11 -10.14
C ALA A 5 -6.53 -1.34 -8.67
N TRP A 6 -6.90 -0.41 -7.79
CA TRP A 6 -6.64 -0.49 -6.36
C TRP A 6 -7.80 -1.06 -5.54
N ALA A 7 -8.86 -1.52 -6.20
CA ALA A 7 -10.01 -2.15 -5.55
C ALA A 7 -9.99 -3.68 -5.66
N ASP A 8 -8.93 -4.25 -6.20
CA ASP A 8 -8.79 -5.69 -6.33
C ASP A 8 -8.60 -6.35 -4.98
N THR A 9 -8.91 -7.62 -4.91
CA THR A 9 -8.70 -8.43 -3.72
C THR A 9 -7.66 -9.50 -3.98
N MET A 10 -6.93 -9.87 -2.94
CA MET A 10 -5.93 -10.92 -3.02
C MET A 10 -6.29 -12.02 -2.01
N ARG A 11 -6.26 -13.24 -2.48
CA ARG A 11 -6.49 -14.40 -1.62
C ARG A 11 -5.16 -15.15 -1.40
N CYS A 12 -4.83 -15.37 -0.13
CA CYS A 12 -3.67 -16.16 0.27
C CYS A 12 -4.15 -17.40 0.99
N GLY A 13 -4.07 -18.55 0.33
CA GLY A 13 -4.67 -19.78 0.84
C GLY A 13 -6.18 -19.62 0.96
N ASN A 14 -6.71 -19.81 2.15
CA ASN A 14 -8.14 -19.64 2.44
C ASN A 14 -8.48 -18.25 2.97
N ARG A 15 -7.49 -17.36 3.02
CA ARG A 15 -7.68 -16.02 3.62
C ARG A 15 -7.73 -14.95 2.53
N LEU A 16 -8.77 -14.13 2.59
CA LEU A 16 -8.88 -12.95 1.75
C LEU A 16 -8.23 -11.76 2.46
N ILE A 17 -7.32 -11.09 1.77
CA ILE A 17 -6.65 -9.91 2.30
C ILE A 17 -7.57 -8.71 2.16
N MET A 18 -7.86 -8.04 3.26
CA MET A 18 -8.77 -6.92 3.34
C MET A 18 -8.05 -5.64 3.76
N ARG A 19 -8.65 -4.50 3.44
CA ARG A 19 -8.16 -3.20 3.88
C ARG A 19 -8.09 -3.16 5.41
N GLY A 20 -7.05 -2.55 5.92
CA GLY A 20 -6.86 -2.40 7.36
C GLY A 20 -6.08 -3.53 8.02
N GLU A 21 -5.81 -4.63 7.32
CA GLU A 21 -4.99 -5.70 7.87
C GLU A 21 -3.53 -5.25 8.00
N SER A 22 -2.87 -5.73 9.04
CA SER A 22 -1.48 -5.37 9.32
C SER A 22 -0.51 -6.08 8.37
N MET A 23 0.67 -5.51 8.20
CA MET A 23 1.75 -6.15 7.44
C MET A 23 2.10 -7.52 8.03
N ALA A 24 2.08 -7.64 9.36
CA ALA A 24 2.36 -8.90 10.02
C ALA A 24 1.34 -9.98 9.66
N ALA A 25 0.06 -9.63 9.61
CA ALA A 25 -1.00 -10.55 9.21
C ALA A 25 -0.84 -10.99 7.76
N VAL A 26 -0.57 -10.05 6.85
CA VAL A 26 -0.36 -10.36 5.44
C VAL A 26 0.86 -11.27 5.27
N SER A 27 1.95 -10.99 5.96
CA SER A 27 3.15 -11.83 5.93
C SER A 27 2.86 -13.25 6.44
N ALA A 28 2.05 -13.36 7.47
CA ALA A 28 1.69 -14.68 8.04
C ALA A 28 0.84 -15.50 7.06
N TYR A 29 -0.07 -14.87 6.31
CA TYR A 29 -0.97 -15.59 5.40
C TYR A 29 -0.41 -15.74 3.99
N CYS A 30 0.33 -14.74 3.52
CA CYS A 30 0.80 -14.69 2.13
C CYS A 30 2.28 -15.03 1.99
N GLY A 31 3.01 -15.08 3.09
CA GLY A 31 4.44 -15.33 3.05
C GLY A 31 5.24 -14.11 2.62
N ARG A 32 6.46 -14.37 2.16
CA ARG A 32 7.40 -13.32 1.79
C ARG A 32 7.11 -12.79 0.39
N PRO A 33 7.01 -11.46 0.21
CA PRO A 33 6.81 -10.87 -1.12
C PRO A 33 8.07 -11.02 -1.99
N ALA A 34 7.87 -11.01 -3.31
CA ALA A 34 8.98 -11.06 -4.27
C ALA A 34 9.72 -9.73 -4.33
N LEU A 35 9.04 -8.62 -4.10
CA LEU A 35 9.61 -7.28 -4.13
C LEU A 35 9.00 -6.43 -3.02
N VAL A 36 9.84 -5.70 -2.32
CA VAL A 36 9.43 -4.74 -1.29
C VAL A 36 9.96 -3.36 -1.68
N GLN A 37 9.07 -2.39 -1.78
CA GLN A 37 9.42 -1.00 -2.03
C GLN A 37 8.90 -0.17 -0.87
N ARG A 38 9.75 0.68 -0.33
CA ARG A 38 9.39 1.57 0.78
C ARG A 38 9.52 3.01 0.38
N ALA A 39 8.51 3.81 0.68
CA ALA A 39 8.50 5.26 0.52
C ALA A 39 7.93 5.89 1.79
N PHE A 40 8.08 7.19 1.91
CA PHE A 40 7.54 7.93 3.03
C PHE A 40 6.67 9.06 2.52
N LYS A 41 5.55 9.27 3.20
CA LYS A 41 4.61 10.32 2.91
C LYS A 41 4.76 11.41 3.97
N VAL A 42 4.97 12.65 3.54
CA VAL A 42 5.14 13.81 4.44
C VAL A 42 3.83 14.59 4.51
N SER A 43 3.39 14.90 5.75
CA SER A 43 2.23 15.76 5.94
C SER A 43 2.62 17.21 5.77
N THR A 44 1.93 17.94 4.89
CA THR A 44 2.02 19.38 4.77
C THR A 44 0.91 20.01 5.60
N THR A 45 1.28 20.93 6.49
CA THR A 45 0.31 21.67 7.30
C THR A 45 0.20 23.09 6.79
N THR A 46 -1.02 23.54 6.52
CA THR A 46 -1.29 24.92 6.16
C THR A 46 -1.70 25.66 7.42
N VAL A 47 -0.96 26.70 7.76
CA VAL A 47 -1.22 27.52 8.95
C VAL A 47 -1.69 28.91 8.51
N ARG A 48 -2.78 29.41 9.12
CA ARG A 48 -3.22 30.79 8.95
C ARG A 48 -2.56 31.68 9.98
N VAL A 49 -1.83 32.65 9.51
CA VAL A 49 -1.21 33.65 10.37
C VAL A 49 -1.71 35.04 9.95
N GLY A 50 -2.37 35.77 10.86
CA GLY A 50 -2.86 37.12 10.59
C GLY A 50 -3.83 37.24 9.43
N GLY A 51 -4.72 36.28 9.23
CA GLY A 51 -5.66 36.28 8.12
C GLY A 51 -5.07 35.85 6.78
N ARG A 52 -3.79 35.56 6.73
CA ARG A 52 -3.12 35.04 5.53
C ARG A 52 -2.87 33.55 5.65
N GLN A 53 -3.11 32.86 4.56
CA GLN A 53 -2.81 31.45 4.45
C GLN A 53 -1.35 31.29 4.04
N VAL A 54 -0.53 30.77 4.95
CA VAL A 54 0.89 30.51 4.69
C VAL A 54 1.09 29.02 4.59
N SER A 55 1.52 28.58 3.41
CA SER A 55 1.94 27.18 3.23
C SER A 55 3.34 27.02 3.79
N GLN A 56 3.43 26.32 4.88
CA GLN A 56 4.73 25.89 5.40
C GLN A 56 4.87 24.39 5.19
N SER A 57 5.85 23.99 4.41
CA SER A 57 6.26 22.60 4.37
C SER A 57 7.11 22.33 5.61
N HIS A 58 6.45 21.99 6.69
CA HIS A 58 7.13 21.47 7.86
C HIS A 58 7.09 19.96 7.82
N SER A 59 8.24 19.34 7.83
CA SER A 59 8.34 17.96 8.27
C SER A 59 8.17 17.95 9.79
N VAL A 60 6.97 18.24 10.27
CA VAL A 60 6.66 18.13 11.68
C VAL A 60 6.36 16.68 11.98
N GLY A 61 7.41 15.92 12.14
CA GLY A 61 7.37 14.71 12.94
C GLY A 61 6.60 13.52 12.41
N ALA A 62 5.97 13.56 11.25
CA ALA A 62 5.22 12.39 10.82
C ALA A 62 5.54 12.02 9.38
N GLU A 63 6.65 11.37 9.20
CA GLU A 63 6.86 10.58 7.99
C GLU A 63 6.01 9.32 8.13
N ILE A 64 5.00 9.18 7.28
CA ILE A 64 4.15 8.01 7.25
C ILE A 64 4.77 7.02 6.26
N PRO A 65 5.16 5.83 6.69
CA PRO A 65 5.71 4.84 5.78
C PRO A 65 4.63 4.32 4.83
N VAL A 66 4.97 4.24 3.55
CA VAL A 66 4.15 3.62 2.51
C VAL A 66 4.96 2.48 1.93
N ASP A 67 4.55 1.26 2.19
CA ASP A 67 5.21 0.06 1.70
C ASP A 67 4.39 -0.57 0.59
N THR A 68 5.05 -0.97 -0.48
CA THR A 68 4.42 -1.70 -1.57
C THR A 68 5.08 -3.06 -1.69
N TRP A 69 4.29 -4.11 -1.52
CA TRP A 69 4.73 -5.49 -1.63
C TRP A 69 4.17 -6.10 -2.91
N THR A 70 5.06 -6.66 -3.72
CA THR A 70 4.66 -7.34 -4.95
C THR A 70 4.80 -8.84 -4.76
N TYR A 71 3.74 -9.57 -5.06
CA TYR A 71 3.69 -11.02 -4.94
C TYR A 71 3.70 -11.69 -6.30
N ASN A 72 4.62 -12.65 -6.45
CA ASN A 72 4.64 -13.56 -7.58
C ASN A 72 3.77 -14.76 -7.21
N ARG A 73 2.68 -14.95 -7.92
CA ARG A 73 1.71 -16.01 -7.63
C ARG A 73 1.93 -17.27 -8.46
N GLY A 74 3.04 -17.32 -9.16
CA GLY A 74 3.41 -18.45 -9.99
C GLY A 74 3.16 -18.22 -11.48
N PRO A 75 3.65 -19.12 -12.34
CA PRO A 75 3.47 -18.98 -13.79
C PRO A 75 2.00 -19.07 -14.17
N GLY A 76 1.60 -18.29 -15.17
CA GLY A 76 0.23 -18.27 -15.65
C GLY A 76 -0.75 -17.45 -14.82
N LYS A 77 -0.30 -16.87 -13.70
CA LYS A 77 -1.11 -15.98 -12.85
C LYS A 77 -0.52 -14.58 -12.85
N LEU A 78 -1.39 -13.58 -12.89
CA LEU A 78 -0.97 -12.19 -12.80
C LEU A 78 -0.38 -11.91 -11.40
N MET A 79 0.70 -11.16 -11.39
CA MET A 79 1.29 -10.69 -10.14
C MET A 79 0.36 -9.70 -9.46
N MET A 80 0.47 -9.60 -8.15
CA MET A 80 -0.35 -8.67 -7.36
C MET A 80 0.52 -7.80 -6.47
N SER A 81 0.05 -6.60 -6.24
CA SER A 81 0.72 -5.62 -5.40
C SER A 81 -0.20 -5.20 -4.27
N ILE A 82 0.36 -5.15 -3.06
CA ILE A 82 -0.34 -4.66 -1.87
C ILE A 82 0.36 -3.40 -1.40
N ARG A 83 -0.41 -2.33 -1.25
CA ARG A 83 0.08 -1.07 -0.73
C ARG A 83 -0.33 -0.94 0.73
N PHE A 84 0.66 -0.73 1.58
CA PHE A 84 0.46 -0.50 3.01
C PHE A 84 0.73 0.97 3.31
N VAL A 85 -0.18 1.59 4.04
CA VAL A 85 0.02 2.93 4.57
C VAL A 85 0.02 2.83 6.08
N ASP A 86 1.10 3.28 6.69
CA ASP A 86 1.30 3.19 8.14
C ASP A 86 1.15 1.75 8.67
N GLY A 87 1.67 0.79 7.93
CA GLY A 87 1.67 -0.62 8.31
C GLY A 87 0.36 -1.37 8.10
N LYS A 88 -0.62 -0.75 7.45
CA LYS A 88 -1.93 -1.37 7.21
C LYS A 88 -2.27 -1.37 5.72
N VAL A 89 -2.93 -2.43 5.28
CA VAL A 89 -3.37 -2.55 3.89
C VAL A 89 -4.28 -1.38 3.52
N ALA A 90 -3.86 -0.60 2.54
CA ALA A 90 -4.63 0.51 2.00
C ALA A 90 -5.26 0.16 0.66
N ALA A 91 -4.58 -0.64 -0.16
CA ALA A 91 -5.06 -1.01 -1.48
C ALA A 91 -4.41 -2.30 -1.97
N VAL A 92 -5.11 -3.00 -2.83
CA VAL A 92 -4.62 -4.19 -3.53
C VAL A 92 -4.81 -3.97 -5.02
N ARG A 93 -3.82 -4.32 -5.80
CA ARG A 93 -3.84 -4.11 -7.24
C ARG A 93 -3.34 -5.35 -7.97
N THR A 94 -4.05 -5.74 -9.02
CA THR A 94 -3.60 -6.76 -9.96
C THR A 94 -2.71 -6.10 -11.01
N LEU A 95 -1.51 -6.63 -11.20
CA LEU A 95 -0.56 -6.13 -12.18
C LEU A 95 -0.83 -6.76 -13.54
N HIS A 96 -0.25 -6.16 -14.59
CA HIS A 96 -0.36 -6.70 -15.95
C HIS A 96 0.70 -7.74 -16.27
N GLU A 97 1.60 -8.01 -15.34
CA GLU A 97 2.70 -8.95 -15.51
C GLU A 97 2.34 -10.30 -14.91
N TYR A 98 2.74 -11.35 -15.61
CA TYR A 98 2.58 -12.72 -15.11
C TYR A 98 3.71 -13.10 -14.19
N GLY A 99 3.41 -13.95 -13.22
CA GLY A 99 4.41 -14.54 -12.36
C GLY A 99 5.35 -15.52 -13.10
N TYR A 100 6.35 -15.94 -12.43
CA TYR A 100 7.38 -16.83 -12.97
C TYR A 100 7.76 -17.94 -12.00
#